data_92d54c3101ca2b57457d3611db1600b6
#
_entry.id   92d54c3101ca2b57457d3611db1600b6
#
_cell.length_a   1.000
_cell.length_b   1.000
_cell.length_c   1.000
_cell.angle_alpha   90.00
_cell.angle_beta   90.00
_cell.angle_gamma   90.00
#
_symmetry.space_group_name_H-M   'P 1'
#
loop_
_entity.id
_entity.type
_entity.pdbx_description
1 polymer ?
#
loop_
_entity_poly.entity_id
_entity_poly.type
_entity_poly.pdbx_seq_one_letter_code
_entity_poly.pdbx_strand_id
1 'polypeptide(L)'
;MRRFVEEADRGQWTLLPECLDDFIDESNPVRVIDVFVDALDLAEMSFEGVEPAATGRPSYHPSVLLKLYIYGYLNRVQSSRRLEREAGRNVEVMWLLGRLAPDHKTIADFRKDNGLALRRVCARFVELCREMGLLVTASVAIDGSKFKAVNNRDKNFTRAKVERRRAQLEESVARYLSQLDTADRQEPTEALAAKVTRLNEKLTKLKQEMGKLAVYEKQMLASPDQQISLTDPDSRSMATSGRGSGVVGYNVQVAVDTEHHLIVAHEVTNSGSDRAQLANMAKQAKDVLKAETLEAVADRGYFSSLEILACHEAGITVTLPKPQTSGAKSDGRFGKQDFVYLPEEDAYRCPAGEHLPYRFTNEEDGKMLRRYWTTACQKCSLKSQCTTGPERRITRWEHEHLLEAVQQRLDSNPQAMRQRRETVEHPFGTMKARMGATHFLTKTLPKVAAEMALSVLAYNLTRVMNIVGIKPLMAAIAA
;
A
#
# COMPACT_ATOMS: atom_id res chain seq x y z
N MET A 1 39.94 42.57 -14.64
CA MET A 1 40.43 41.23 -14.27
C MET A 1 39.23 40.44 -13.73
N ARG A 2 38.89 39.31 -14.32
CA ARG A 2 37.91 38.38 -13.76
C ARG A 2 38.61 37.63 -12.63
N ARG A 3 38.27 37.91 -11.36
CA ARG A 3 38.77 37.17 -10.19
C ARG A 3 37.85 35.99 -9.98
N PHE A 4 38.40 34.79 -9.97
CA PHE A 4 37.76 33.61 -9.45
C PHE A 4 37.95 33.50 -7.93
N VAL A 5 37.05 32.84 -7.23
CA VAL A 5 37.24 32.49 -5.82
C VAL A 5 38.35 31.45 -5.76
N GLU A 6 39.34 31.66 -4.94
CA GLU A 6 40.48 30.74 -4.78
C GLU A 6 40.03 29.52 -3.93
N GLU A 7 40.47 28.32 -4.34
CA GLU A 7 40.23 27.08 -3.61
C GLU A 7 41.18 27.02 -2.41
N ALA A 8 40.76 26.38 -1.30
CA ALA A 8 41.63 26.08 -0.20
C ALA A 8 42.65 25.00 -0.59
N ASP A 9 43.89 25.15 -0.14
CA ASP A 9 44.91 24.13 -0.33
C ASP A 9 44.55 22.87 0.48
N ARG A 10 44.38 21.73 -0.23
CA ARG A 10 44.01 20.44 0.38
C ARG A 10 45.08 19.86 1.31
N GLY A 11 46.32 20.32 1.20
CA GLY A 11 47.46 19.95 2.05
C GLY A 11 47.69 20.89 3.24
N GLN A 12 46.91 21.99 3.37
CA GLN A 12 47.09 22.97 4.43
C GLN A 12 46.58 22.41 5.77
N TRP A 13 47.48 22.42 6.76
CA TRP A 13 47.14 22.08 8.14
C TRP A 13 46.48 23.28 8.81
N THR A 14 45.35 23.06 9.47
CA THR A 14 44.71 24.10 10.30
C THR A 14 45.32 24.08 11.69
N LEU A 15 45.64 25.26 12.22
CA LEU A 15 46.19 25.44 13.59
C LEU A 15 45.18 25.07 14.69
N LEU A 16 43.89 25.23 14.42
CA LEU A 16 42.80 24.85 15.31
C LEU A 16 41.99 23.73 14.59
N PRO A 17 41.75 22.59 15.27
CA PRO A 17 40.90 21.54 14.67
C PRO A 17 39.46 22.06 14.58
N GLU A 18 38.90 22.00 13.37
CA GLU A 18 37.46 22.23 13.14
C GLU A 18 36.64 21.12 13.79
N CYS A 19 35.58 21.48 14.51
CA CYS A 19 34.66 20.47 15.01
C CYS A 19 33.55 20.16 13.96
N LEU A 20 32.96 18.98 14.05
CA LEU A 20 31.89 18.61 13.09
C LEU A 20 30.69 19.56 13.17
N ASP A 21 30.46 20.15 14.29
CA ASP A 21 29.34 21.09 14.50
C ASP A 21 29.48 22.37 13.68
N ASP A 22 30.72 22.80 13.38
CA ASP A 22 31.02 23.99 12.56
C ASP A 22 30.53 23.82 11.10
N PHE A 23 30.35 22.58 10.64
CA PHE A 23 29.89 22.26 9.28
C PHE A 23 28.37 22.13 9.18
N ILE A 24 27.65 22.14 10.30
CA ILE A 24 26.21 21.87 10.34
C ILE A 24 25.47 23.13 10.82
N ASP A 25 24.80 23.78 9.86
CA ASP A 25 23.99 24.95 10.17
C ASP A 25 22.90 24.66 11.22
N GLU A 26 22.53 25.64 12.03
CA GLU A 26 21.48 25.49 13.03
C GLU A 26 20.10 25.14 12.44
N SER A 27 19.88 25.49 11.18
CA SER A 27 18.67 25.15 10.42
C SER A 27 18.82 23.90 9.56
N ASN A 28 19.87 23.10 9.74
CA ASN A 28 20.04 21.87 8.99
C ASN A 28 19.04 20.79 9.47
N PRO A 29 18.29 20.14 8.56
CA PRO A 29 17.34 19.07 8.90
C PRO A 29 17.93 17.91 9.71
N VAL A 30 19.24 17.67 9.64
CA VAL A 30 19.91 16.61 10.38
C VAL A 30 19.81 16.81 11.90
N ARG A 31 19.74 18.06 12.36
CA ARG A 31 19.54 18.40 13.79
C ARG A 31 18.17 17.97 14.30
N VAL A 32 17.13 18.02 13.46
CA VAL A 32 15.80 17.51 13.82
C VAL A 32 15.84 16.00 14.05
N ILE A 33 16.60 15.25 13.22
CA ILE A 33 16.75 13.80 13.40
C ILE A 33 17.41 13.49 14.74
N ASP A 34 18.46 14.23 15.05
CA ASP A 34 19.22 14.07 16.29
C ASP A 34 18.32 14.27 17.52
N VAL A 35 17.72 15.44 17.63
CA VAL A 35 16.82 15.81 18.75
C VAL A 35 15.64 14.85 18.84
N PHE A 36 15.03 14.48 17.71
CA PHE A 36 13.88 13.57 17.70
C PHE A 36 14.24 12.18 18.23
N VAL A 37 15.33 11.59 17.77
CA VAL A 37 15.72 10.25 18.21
C VAL A 37 16.18 10.24 19.66
N ASP A 38 16.85 11.30 20.11
CA ASP A 38 17.33 11.40 21.49
C ASP A 38 16.18 11.64 22.51
N ALA A 39 15.04 12.17 22.05
CA ALA A 39 13.81 12.30 22.85
C ALA A 39 12.99 11.00 22.96
N LEU A 40 13.36 9.92 22.22
CA LEU A 40 12.63 8.67 22.27
C LEU A 40 13.10 7.76 23.39
N ASP A 41 12.17 7.15 24.14
CA ASP A 41 12.46 5.99 24.96
C ASP A 41 12.52 4.72 24.10
N LEU A 42 13.73 4.35 23.67
CA LEU A 42 13.95 3.20 22.80
C LEU A 42 13.67 1.85 23.47
N ALA A 43 13.77 1.78 24.80
CA ALA A 43 13.46 0.58 25.56
C ALA A 43 11.94 0.35 25.59
N GLU A 44 11.15 1.38 25.90
CA GLU A 44 9.69 1.33 25.87
C GLU A 44 9.18 0.99 24.45
N MET A 45 9.86 1.49 23.40
CA MET A 45 9.56 1.16 22.01
C MET A 45 9.98 -0.26 21.61
N SER A 46 10.63 -1.02 22.52
CA SER A 46 11.09 -2.39 22.31
C SER A 46 12.14 -2.52 21.21
N PHE A 47 13.09 -1.60 21.16
CA PHE A 47 14.28 -1.80 20.35
C PHE A 47 15.19 -2.83 20.99
N GLU A 48 15.75 -3.73 20.16
CA GLU A 48 16.79 -4.65 20.62
C GLU A 48 18.13 -3.93 20.79
N GLY A 49 18.88 -4.30 21.83
CA GLY A 49 20.24 -3.79 22.07
C GLY A 49 20.31 -2.39 22.69
N VAL A 50 19.26 -1.91 23.35
CA VAL A 50 19.30 -0.68 24.19
C VAL A 50 20.22 -0.91 25.37
N GLU A 51 20.13 -2.08 26.01
CA GLU A 51 21.04 -2.51 27.06
C GLU A 51 22.23 -3.24 26.43
N PRO A 52 23.49 -2.83 26.75
CA PRO A 52 24.66 -3.51 26.20
C PRO A 52 24.81 -4.93 26.74
N ALA A 53 25.17 -5.88 25.86
CA ALA A 53 25.47 -7.23 26.29
C ALA A 53 26.68 -7.23 27.22
N ALA A 54 26.62 -8.08 28.29
CA ALA A 54 27.69 -8.17 29.27
C ALA A 54 29.01 -8.71 28.71
N THR A 55 28.95 -9.44 27.58
CA THR A 55 30.11 -10.06 26.94
C THR A 55 30.00 -9.99 25.41
N GLY A 56 31.12 -10.11 24.70
CA GLY A 56 31.14 -10.09 23.25
C GLY A 56 31.71 -8.78 22.66
N ARG A 57 31.59 -8.63 21.35
CA ARG A 57 32.00 -7.41 20.65
C ARG A 57 30.99 -6.28 20.97
N PRO A 58 31.45 -5.06 21.31
CA PRO A 58 30.58 -3.93 21.49
C PRO A 58 29.66 -3.71 20.29
N SER A 59 28.36 -3.55 20.53
CA SER A 59 27.37 -3.24 19.51
C SER A 59 27.15 -1.72 19.40
N TYR A 60 26.62 -1.28 18.27
CA TYR A 60 26.13 0.09 18.15
C TYR A 60 24.80 0.22 18.93
N HIS A 61 24.67 1.33 19.66
CA HIS A 61 23.38 1.64 20.28
C HIS A 61 22.29 1.82 19.19
N PRO A 62 21.05 1.36 19.40
CA PRO A 62 20.00 1.43 18.40
C PRO A 62 19.69 2.86 17.92
N SER A 63 19.89 3.90 18.72
CA SER A 63 19.75 5.30 18.30
C SER A 63 20.63 5.64 17.09
N VAL A 64 21.88 5.16 17.07
CA VAL A 64 22.83 5.40 15.97
C VAL A 64 22.27 4.87 14.65
N LEU A 65 21.74 3.65 14.67
CA LEU A 65 21.20 3.00 13.48
C LEU A 65 19.82 3.59 13.07
N LEU A 66 19.03 4.01 14.05
CA LEU A 66 17.75 4.70 13.79
C LEU A 66 17.99 6.08 13.16
N LYS A 67 18.91 6.89 13.71
CA LYS A 67 19.33 8.17 13.12
C LYS A 67 19.77 8.01 11.68
N LEU A 68 20.61 6.99 11.41
CA LEU A 68 21.11 6.68 10.07
C LEU A 68 19.98 6.30 9.09
N TYR A 69 19.00 5.50 9.54
CA TYR A 69 17.85 5.15 8.68
C TYR A 69 16.96 6.35 8.39
N ILE A 70 16.62 7.16 9.38
CA ILE A 70 15.79 8.36 9.17
C ILE A 70 16.48 9.30 8.18
N TYR A 71 17.79 9.56 8.36
CA TYR A 71 18.59 10.34 7.41
C TYR A 71 18.51 9.74 5.99
N GLY A 72 18.69 8.44 5.89
CA GLY A 72 18.67 7.75 4.60
C GLY A 72 17.34 7.85 3.86
N TYR A 73 16.23 7.74 4.56
CA TYR A 73 14.90 7.86 3.94
C TYR A 73 14.57 9.32 3.56
N LEU A 74 14.99 10.30 4.35
CA LEU A 74 14.88 11.72 3.99
C LEU A 74 15.70 12.06 2.74
N ASN A 75 16.90 11.47 2.57
CA ASN A 75 17.87 11.81 1.52
C ASN A 75 17.95 10.78 0.38
N ARG A 76 16.94 9.89 0.20
CA ARG A 76 16.88 8.85 -0.84
C ARG A 76 18.04 7.83 -0.80
N VAL A 77 18.61 7.60 0.36
CA VAL A 77 19.70 6.64 0.60
C VAL A 77 19.17 5.46 1.40
N GLN A 78 18.29 4.64 0.83
CA GLN A 78 17.58 3.57 1.53
C GLN A 78 18.36 2.25 1.60
N SER A 79 19.39 2.08 0.78
CA SER A 79 20.23 0.86 0.73
C SER A 79 21.27 0.86 1.84
N SER A 80 21.36 -0.24 2.63
CA SER A 80 22.34 -0.39 3.70
C SER A 80 23.78 -0.21 3.23
N ARG A 81 24.14 -0.69 2.02
CA ARG A 81 25.48 -0.48 1.44
C ARG A 81 25.74 0.98 1.07
N ARG A 82 24.72 1.73 0.70
CA ARG A 82 24.86 3.16 0.47
C ARG A 82 24.97 3.92 1.78
N LEU A 83 24.18 3.56 2.79
CA LEU A 83 24.24 4.15 4.13
C LEU A 83 25.62 3.94 4.78
N GLU A 84 26.21 2.74 4.71
CA GLU A 84 27.58 2.46 5.13
C GLU A 84 28.57 3.42 4.47
N ARG A 85 28.41 3.66 3.17
CA ARG A 85 29.28 4.56 2.41
C ARG A 85 29.09 6.03 2.84
N GLU A 86 27.85 6.47 3.08
CA GLU A 86 27.59 7.82 3.58
C GLU A 86 28.14 8.05 4.97
N ALA A 87 28.11 7.05 5.86
CA ALA A 87 28.68 7.14 7.20
C ALA A 87 30.21 7.42 7.20
N GLY A 88 30.90 7.00 6.14
CA GLY A 88 32.35 7.22 6.01
C GLY A 88 32.75 8.48 5.22
N ARG A 89 31.81 9.22 4.61
CA ARG A 89 32.16 10.32 3.68
C ARG A 89 31.28 11.57 3.74
N ASN A 90 30.08 11.46 4.33
CA ASN A 90 29.11 12.54 4.37
C ASN A 90 29.20 13.23 5.72
N VAL A 91 29.50 14.53 5.73
CA VAL A 91 29.72 15.29 6.96
C VAL A 91 28.50 15.34 7.86
N GLU A 92 27.28 15.44 7.28
CA GLU A 92 26.03 15.41 8.06
C GLU A 92 25.85 14.06 8.78
N VAL A 93 26.12 12.95 8.08
CA VAL A 93 26.05 11.61 8.68
C VAL A 93 27.15 11.40 9.70
N MET A 94 28.37 11.87 9.43
CA MET A 94 29.48 11.82 10.41
C MET A 94 29.14 12.60 11.67
N TRP A 95 28.53 13.77 11.56
CA TRP A 95 28.03 14.55 12.69
C TRP A 95 26.95 13.79 13.45
N LEU A 96 25.91 13.34 12.74
CA LEU A 96 24.75 12.66 13.30
C LEU A 96 25.12 11.38 14.08
N LEU A 97 26.13 10.65 13.62
CA LEU A 97 26.57 9.38 14.21
C LEU A 97 27.82 9.51 15.11
N GLY A 98 28.33 10.71 15.36
CA GLY A 98 29.55 10.90 16.12
C GLY A 98 30.75 10.17 15.49
N ARG A 99 30.89 10.21 14.17
CA ARG A 99 31.90 9.50 13.34
C ARG A 99 31.85 7.97 13.42
N LEU A 100 30.75 7.39 13.94
CA LEU A 100 30.56 5.94 13.87
C LEU A 100 30.18 5.53 12.43
N ALA A 101 30.75 4.42 11.97
CA ALA A 101 30.53 3.89 10.61
C ALA A 101 30.13 2.42 10.67
N PRO A 102 28.85 2.11 10.96
CA PRO A 102 28.37 0.74 10.97
C PRO A 102 28.40 0.13 9.56
N ASP A 103 28.78 -1.16 9.47
CA ASP A 103 28.79 -1.90 8.23
C ASP A 103 27.37 -2.20 7.72
N HIS A 104 27.26 -2.47 6.42
CA HIS A 104 25.97 -2.68 5.76
C HIS A 104 25.15 -3.88 6.28
N LYS A 105 25.82 -4.88 6.86
CA LYS A 105 25.15 -6.04 7.46
C LYS A 105 24.50 -5.65 8.77
N THR A 106 25.23 -4.96 9.64
CA THR A 106 24.70 -4.39 10.89
C THR A 106 23.50 -3.47 10.63
N ILE A 107 23.61 -2.57 9.64
CA ILE A 107 22.50 -1.69 9.21
C ILE A 107 21.31 -2.53 8.75
N ALA A 108 21.51 -3.55 7.91
CA ALA A 108 20.42 -4.36 7.38
C ALA A 108 19.75 -5.22 8.46
N ASP A 109 20.52 -5.81 9.36
CA ASP A 109 20.02 -6.64 10.48
C ASP A 109 19.20 -5.76 11.45
N PHE A 110 19.63 -4.56 11.78
CA PHE A 110 18.86 -3.63 12.61
C PHE A 110 17.42 -3.41 12.09
N ARG A 111 17.25 -3.09 10.79
CA ARG A 111 15.91 -2.91 10.21
C ARG A 111 15.10 -4.20 10.22
N LYS A 112 15.76 -5.34 9.99
CA LYS A 112 15.12 -6.66 9.96
C LYS A 112 14.57 -7.04 11.34
N ASP A 113 15.32 -6.76 12.39
CA ASP A 113 15.06 -7.25 13.74
C ASP A 113 14.17 -6.27 14.55
N ASN A 114 14.22 -4.97 14.22
CA ASN A 114 13.45 -3.92 14.92
C ASN A 114 12.18 -3.42 14.17
N GLY A 115 11.55 -4.27 13.36
CA GLY A 115 10.42 -3.85 12.52
C GLY A 115 9.23 -3.26 13.28
N LEU A 116 8.87 -3.82 14.44
CA LEU A 116 7.79 -3.32 15.28
C LEU A 116 8.16 -1.97 15.94
N ALA A 117 9.39 -1.86 16.44
CA ALA A 117 9.90 -0.64 17.05
C ALA A 117 9.90 0.53 16.05
N LEU A 118 10.31 0.32 14.81
CA LEU A 118 10.25 1.34 13.75
C LEU A 118 8.82 1.84 13.48
N ARG A 119 7.82 0.96 13.55
CA ARG A 119 6.42 1.37 13.44
C ARG A 119 5.97 2.22 14.63
N ARG A 120 6.42 1.91 15.84
CA ARG A 120 6.15 2.71 17.06
C ARG A 120 6.78 4.10 16.97
N VAL A 121 8.00 4.22 16.45
CA VAL A 121 8.63 5.53 16.18
C VAL A 121 7.77 6.38 15.25
N CYS A 122 7.25 5.79 14.17
CA CYS A 122 6.35 6.48 13.27
C CYS A 122 5.07 6.96 13.98
N ALA A 123 4.46 6.11 14.81
CA ALA A 123 3.28 6.46 15.60
C ALA A 123 3.57 7.58 16.60
N ARG A 124 4.72 7.54 17.30
CA ARG A 124 5.12 8.59 18.24
C ARG A 124 5.30 9.96 17.55
N PHE A 125 5.83 9.97 16.33
CA PHE A 125 5.94 11.22 15.58
C PHE A 125 4.56 11.80 15.21
N VAL A 126 3.59 10.95 14.85
CA VAL A 126 2.21 11.40 14.58
C VAL A 126 1.56 11.94 15.87
N GLU A 127 1.81 11.30 17.01
CA GLU A 127 1.34 11.79 18.30
C GLU A 127 1.94 13.18 18.64
N LEU A 128 3.24 13.37 18.41
CA LEU A 128 3.89 14.68 18.52
C LEU A 128 3.21 15.73 17.62
N CYS A 129 2.91 15.39 16.37
CA CYS A 129 2.19 16.30 15.48
C CYS A 129 0.82 16.70 16.04
N ARG A 130 0.11 15.78 16.70
CA ARG A 130 -1.15 16.06 17.38
C ARG A 130 -0.93 16.97 18.61
N GLU A 131 0.09 16.71 19.42
CA GLU A 131 0.46 17.55 20.58
C GLU A 131 0.82 18.98 20.15
N MET A 132 1.46 19.14 18.99
CA MET A 132 1.76 20.43 18.36
C MET A 132 0.54 21.14 17.77
N GLY A 133 -0.65 20.55 17.81
CA GLY A 133 -1.87 21.12 17.22
C GLY A 133 -1.94 21.05 15.69
N LEU A 134 -1.15 20.21 15.05
CA LEU A 134 -1.18 20.03 13.58
C LEU A 134 -2.25 19.04 13.11
N LEU A 135 -2.94 18.36 14.01
CA LEU A 135 -3.95 17.34 13.73
C LEU A 135 -5.25 17.64 14.50
N VAL A 136 -5.76 18.87 14.35
CA VAL A 136 -6.96 19.34 15.07
C VAL A 136 -8.23 18.89 14.39
N THR A 137 -8.21 18.83 13.06
CA THR A 137 -9.37 18.48 12.25
C THR A 137 -9.56 16.97 12.24
N ALA A 138 -10.70 16.51 12.76
CA ALA A 138 -11.04 15.09 12.75
C ALA A 138 -11.58 14.65 11.37
N SER A 139 -10.77 14.86 10.34
CA SER A 139 -11.12 14.55 8.94
C SER A 139 -9.93 13.95 8.20
N VAL A 140 -10.14 12.80 7.55
CA VAL A 140 -9.09 12.09 6.80
C VAL A 140 -9.56 11.68 5.41
N ALA A 141 -8.62 11.67 4.47
CA ALA A 141 -8.79 11.05 3.17
C ALA A 141 -8.08 9.69 3.16
N ILE A 142 -8.78 8.64 2.72
CA ILE A 142 -8.25 7.28 2.67
C ILE A 142 -7.98 6.87 1.23
N ASP A 143 -6.79 6.30 0.99
CA ASP A 143 -6.40 5.76 -0.32
C ASP A 143 -5.40 4.62 -0.21
N GLY A 144 -5.34 3.82 -1.27
CA GLY A 144 -4.38 2.73 -1.45
C GLY A 144 -3.53 2.89 -2.70
N SER A 145 -2.24 2.57 -2.59
CA SER A 145 -1.37 2.59 -3.74
C SER A 145 -0.49 1.35 -3.81
N LYS A 146 -0.27 0.86 -5.03
CA LYS A 146 0.52 -0.36 -5.26
C LYS A 146 2.01 -0.02 -5.34
N PHE A 147 2.82 -0.76 -4.57
CA PHE A 147 4.29 -0.67 -4.55
C PHE A 147 4.88 -2.02 -4.96
N LYS A 148 5.92 -1.99 -5.79
CA LYS A 148 6.58 -3.21 -6.26
C LYS A 148 7.29 -3.92 -5.12
N ALA A 149 7.14 -5.25 -5.04
CA ALA A 149 7.95 -6.10 -4.19
C ALA A 149 9.34 -6.36 -4.78
N VAL A 150 10.24 -6.88 -3.95
CA VAL A 150 11.46 -7.54 -4.43
C VAL A 150 11.04 -8.82 -5.14
N ASN A 151 10.83 -8.74 -6.44
CA ASN A 151 10.29 -9.86 -7.20
C ASN A 151 10.99 -10.04 -8.55
N ASN A 152 11.05 -11.30 -8.97
CA ASN A 152 11.34 -11.66 -10.35
C ASN A 152 10.02 -12.07 -11.00
N ARG A 153 9.62 -11.36 -12.05
CA ARG A 153 8.35 -11.60 -12.77
C ARG A 153 8.15 -13.06 -13.17
N ASP A 154 9.22 -13.75 -13.50
CA ASP A 154 9.15 -15.15 -13.95
C ASP A 154 8.92 -16.13 -12.79
N LYS A 155 9.18 -15.71 -11.56
CA LYS A 155 8.98 -16.52 -10.34
C LYS A 155 7.66 -16.26 -9.63
N ASN A 156 6.75 -15.52 -10.23
CA ASN A 156 5.39 -15.32 -9.72
C ASN A 156 4.41 -16.13 -10.57
N PHE A 157 3.63 -17.01 -9.93
CA PHE A 157 2.71 -17.93 -10.57
C PHE A 157 1.26 -17.63 -10.17
N THR A 158 0.43 -17.45 -11.18
CA THR A 158 -1.03 -17.40 -11.10
C THR A 158 -1.59 -18.54 -11.96
N ARG A 159 -2.85 -18.94 -11.75
CA ARG A 159 -3.48 -20.03 -12.51
C ARG A 159 -3.30 -19.87 -14.02
N ALA A 160 -3.65 -18.72 -14.56
CA ALA A 160 -3.54 -18.46 -16.00
C ALA A 160 -2.08 -18.52 -16.50
N LYS A 161 -1.09 -18.17 -15.66
CA LYS A 161 0.33 -18.27 -16.04
C LYS A 161 0.82 -19.71 -16.01
N VAL A 162 0.38 -20.51 -15.05
CA VAL A 162 0.70 -21.93 -14.96
C VAL A 162 0.14 -22.68 -16.17
N GLU A 163 -1.13 -22.47 -16.50
CA GLU A 163 -1.80 -23.08 -17.65
C GLU A 163 -1.08 -22.72 -18.97
N ARG A 164 -0.76 -21.45 -19.17
CA ARG A 164 -0.02 -20.99 -20.35
C ARG A 164 1.37 -21.61 -20.44
N ARG A 165 2.11 -21.67 -19.31
CA ARG A 165 3.46 -22.26 -19.29
C ARG A 165 3.41 -23.75 -19.54
N ARG A 166 2.41 -24.46 -19.00
CA ARG A 166 2.19 -25.88 -19.27
C ARG A 166 2.00 -26.14 -20.76
N ALA A 167 1.07 -25.42 -21.41
CA ALA A 167 0.82 -25.55 -22.84
C ALA A 167 2.09 -25.31 -23.68
N GLN A 168 2.90 -24.29 -23.34
CA GLN A 168 4.18 -24.06 -24.02
C GLN A 168 5.20 -25.18 -23.85
N LEU A 169 5.25 -25.80 -22.66
CA LEU A 169 6.15 -26.93 -22.41
C LEU A 169 5.68 -28.17 -23.16
N GLU A 170 4.39 -28.48 -23.15
CA GLU A 170 3.77 -29.60 -23.89
C GLU A 170 4.01 -29.47 -25.39
N GLU A 171 3.77 -28.29 -25.96
CA GLU A 171 4.08 -28.00 -27.38
C GLU A 171 5.56 -28.24 -27.71
N SER A 172 6.46 -27.77 -26.82
CA SER A 172 7.89 -27.93 -27.00
C SER A 172 8.31 -29.42 -26.93
N VAL A 173 7.72 -30.17 -26.00
CA VAL A 173 7.93 -31.62 -25.89
C VAL A 173 7.45 -32.33 -27.17
N ALA A 174 6.25 -32.05 -27.64
CA ALA A 174 5.69 -32.64 -28.86
C ALA A 174 6.59 -32.35 -30.08
N ARG A 175 7.07 -31.12 -30.22
CA ARG A 175 7.99 -30.71 -31.29
C ARG A 175 9.32 -31.47 -31.25
N TYR A 176 9.92 -31.64 -30.06
CA TYR A 176 11.18 -32.38 -29.95
C TYR A 176 11.02 -33.88 -30.14
N LEU A 177 9.91 -34.46 -29.71
CA LEU A 177 9.58 -35.84 -30.00
C LEU A 177 9.42 -36.12 -31.52
N SER A 178 8.72 -35.23 -32.23
CA SER A 178 8.61 -35.27 -33.68
C SER A 178 9.96 -35.18 -34.40
N GLN A 179 10.89 -34.34 -33.87
CA GLN A 179 12.24 -34.24 -34.43
C GLN A 179 13.08 -35.50 -34.18
N LEU A 180 12.91 -36.16 -33.02
CA LEU A 180 13.54 -37.47 -32.77
C LEU A 180 13.00 -38.57 -33.71
N ASP A 181 11.69 -38.64 -33.86
CA ASP A 181 11.02 -39.59 -34.77
C ASP A 181 11.49 -39.40 -36.23
N THR A 182 11.72 -38.15 -36.64
CA THR A 182 12.30 -37.83 -37.95
C THR A 182 13.77 -38.26 -38.05
N ALA A 183 14.53 -38.07 -36.97
CA ALA A 183 15.94 -38.46 -36.92
C ALA A 183 16.13 -39.99 -36.96
N ASP A 184 15.24 -40.75 -36.30
CA ASP A 184 15.27 -42.21 -36.25
C ASP A 184 15.05 -42.87 -37.62
N ARG A 185 14.42 -42.14 -38.58
CA ARG A 185 14.18 -42.60 -39.96
C ARG A 185 15.33 -42.28 -40.93
N GLN A 186 16.41 -41.60 -40.48
CA GLN A 186 17.53 -41.23 -41.32
C GLN A 186 18.72 -42.21 -41.12
N GLU A 187 19.60 -42.33 -42.13
CA GLU A 187 20.77 -43.15 -42.01
C GLU A 187 21.71 -42.62 -40.88
N PRO A 188 22.28 -43.51 -40.08
CA PRO A 188 23.13 -43.11 -38.94
C PRO A 188 24.38 -42.40 -39.43
N THR A 189 24.53 -41.13 -38.97
CA THR A 189 25.78 -40.35 -39.14
C THR A 189 26.23 -39.81 -37.80
N GLU A 190 27.49 -39.48 -37.64
CA GLU A 190 28.03 -38.92 -36.42
C GLU A 190 27.34 -37.59 -36.04
N ALA A 191 27.04 -36.75 -37.04
CA ALA A 191 26.30 -35.51 -36.88
C ALA A 191 24.85 -35.75 -36.41
N LEU A 192 24.20 -36.82 -36.90
CA LEU A 192 22.83 -37.21 -36.48
C LEU A 192 22.84 -37.74 -35.04
N ALA A 193 23.82 -38.55 -34.64
CA ALA A 193 23.97 -39.00 -33.26
C ALA A 193 24.16 -37.86 -32.28
N ALA A 194 24.99 -36.86 -32.60
CA ALA A 194 25.15 -35.65 -31.82
C ALA A 194 23.86 -34.81 -31.70
N LYS A 195 23.04 -34.75 -32.77
CA LYS A 195 21.73 -34.07 -32.78
C LYS A 195 20.75 -34.79 -31.88
N VAL A 196 20.65 -36.11 -31.96
CA VAL A 196 19.77 -36.94 -31.12
C VAL A 196 20.13 -36.76 -29.61
N THR A 197 21.41 -36.81 -29.29
CA THR A 197 21.86 -36.55 -27.91
C THR A 197 21.42 -35.22 -27.38
N ARG A 198 21.60 -34.13 -28.15
CA ARG A 198 21.13 -32.77 -27.78
C ARG A 198 19.62 -32.69 -27.62
N LEU A 199 18.84 -33.37 -28.46
CA LEU A 199 17.40 -33.41 -28.35
C LEU A 199 16.91 -34.10 -27.07
N ASN A 200 17.58 -35.25 -26.74
CA ASN A 200 17.26 -35.99 -25.54
C ASN A 200 17.61 -35.19 -24.26
N GLU A 201 18.74 -34.46 -24.26
CA GLU A 201 19.08 -33.53 -23.16
C GLU A 201 18.03 -32.42 -22.99
N LYS A 202 17.54 -31.83 -24.11
CA LYS A 202 16.47 -30.82 -24.07
C LYS A 202 15.17 -31.41 -23.54
N LEU A 203 14.78 -32.59 -23.98
CA LEU A 203 13.59 -33.28 -23.48
C LEU A 203 13.67 -33.58 -21.99
N THR A 204 14.83 -34.02 -21.51
CA THR A 204 15.06 -34.27 -20.09
C THR A 204 14.88 -32.98 -19.27
N LYS A 205 15.45 -31.84 -19.74
CA LYS A 205 15.28 -30.54 -19.10
C LYS A 205 13.81 -30.11 -19.09
N LEU A 206 13.07 -30.26 -20.21
CA LEU A 206 11.65 -29.91 -20.27
C LEU A 206 10.81 -30.76 -19.31
N LYS A 207 11.06 -32.08 -19.22
CA LYS A 207 10.39 -32.97 -18.26
C LYS A 207 10.65 -32.54 -16.80
N GLN A 208 11.88 -32.13 -16.49
CA GLN A 208 12.21 -31.59 -15.17
C GLN A 208 11.48 -30.27 -14.89
N GLU A 209 11.40 -29.36 -15.88
CA GLU A 209 10.62 -28.13 -15.76
C GLU A 209 9.13 -28.38 -15.55
N MET A 210 8.54 -29.34 -16.27
CA MET A 210 7.15 -29.77 -16.09
C MET A 210 6.92 -30.31 -14.67
N GLY A 211 7.83 -31.13 -14.15
CA GLY A 211 7.76 -31.63 -12.78
C GLY A 211 7.80 -30.51 -11.74
N LYS A 212 8.70 -29.52 -11.91
CA LYS A 212 8.74 -28.33 -11.06
C LYS A 212 7.44 -27.51 -11.16
N LEU A 213 6.91 -27.32 -12.36
CA LEU A 213 5.67 -26.59 -12.58
C LEU A 213 4.48 -27.25 -11.88
N ALA A 214 4.40 -28.58 -11.89
CA ALA A 214 3.37 -29.34 -11.18
C ALA A 214 3.44 -29.15 -9.66
N VAL A 215 4.66 -29.10 -9.08
CA VAL A 215 4.86 -28.77 -7.65
C VAL A 215 4.38 -27.37 -7.33
N TYR A 216 4.73 -26.39 -8.18
CA TYR A 216 4.31 -24.99 -7.98
C TYR A 216 2.78 -24.84 -8.12
N GLU A 217 2.18 -25.56 -9.05
CA GLU A 217 0.73 -25.59 -9.21
C GLU A 217 0.03 -26.14 -7.96
N LYS A 218 0.52 -27.25 -7.40
CA LYS A 218 -0.01 -27.82 -6.17
C LYS A 218 0.07 -26.81 -5.01
N GLN A 219 1.21 -26.13 -4.86
CA GLN A 219 1.39 -25.10 -3.84
C GLN A 219 0.45 -23.89 -4.08
N MET A 220 0.31 -23.47 -5.33
CA MET A 220 -0.56 -22.35 -5.71
C MET A 220 -2.04 -22.68 -5.43
N LEU A 221 -2.50 -23.89 -5.74
CA LEU A 221 -3.89 -24.31 -5.47
C LEU A 221 -4.18 -24.45 -3.98
N ALA A 222 -3.17 -24.71 -3.16
CA ALA A 222 -3.29 -24.74 -1.72
C ALA A 222 -3.30 -23.33 -1.08
N SER A 223 -2.91 -22.28 -1.83
CA SER A 223 -2.96 -20.90 -1.38
C SER A 223 -4.39 -20.33 -1.50
N PRO A 224 -4.90 -19.58 -0.50
CA PRO A 224 -6.28 -19.07 -0.50
C PRO A 224 -6.64 -18.22 -1.73
N ASP A 225 -5.66 -17.50 -2.27
CA ASP A 225 -5.80 -16.60 -3.41
C ASP A 225 -5.28 -17.19 -4.74
N GLN A 226 -4.92 -18.48 -4.73
CA GLN A 226 -4.39 -19.22 -5.88
C GLN A 226 -3.23 -18.52 -6.58
N GLN A 227 -2.34 -17.93 -5.79
CA GLN A 227 -1.11 -17.30 -6.24
C GLN A 227 0.06 -17.71 -5.36
N ILE A 228 1.26 -17.79 -5.95
CA ILE A 228 2.52 -17.94 -5.24
C ILE A 228 3.60 -17.07 -5.87
N SER A 229 4.49 -16.54 -5.03
CA SER A 229 5.73 -15.92 -5.46
C SER A 229 6.91 -16.66 -4.84
N LEU A 230 7.82 -17.18 -5.66
CA LEU A 230 9.00 -17.89 -5.19
C LEU A 230 10.11 -16.94 -4.73
N THR A 231 9.99 -15.65 -4.96
CA THR A 231 10.97 -14.64 -4.56
C THR A 231 10.59 -13.97 -3.25
N ASP A 232 9.32 -13.59 -3.11
CA ASP A 232 8.75 -12.98 -1.92
C ASP A 232 7.37 -13.60 -1.70
N PRO A 233 7.23 -14.54 -0.74
CA PRO A 233 6.03 -15.37 -0.60
C PRO A 233 4.75 -14.58 -0.29
N ASP A 234 4.88 -13.41 0.31
CA ASP A 234 3.73 -12.56 0.69
C ASP A 234 3.32 -11.61 -0.43
N SER A 235 4.16 -11.40 -1.44
CA SER A 235 3.83 -10.52 -2.56
C SER A 235 2.77 -11.12 -3.48
N ARG A 236 1.88 -10.27 -4.03
CA ARG A 236 0.77 -10.69 -4.90
C ARG A 236 0.77 -9.91 -6.22
N SER A 237 0.23 -10.57 -7.25
CA SER A 237 -0.05 -9.91 -8.52
C SER A 237 -1.31 -9.06 -8.37
N MET A 238 -1.17 -7.77 -8.56
CA MET A 238 -2.24 -6.79 -8.38
C MET A 238 -2.50 -6.06 -9.70
N ALA A 239 -3.76 -5.86 -10.03
CA ALA A 239 -4.13 -5.03 -11.16
C ALA A 239 -3.77 -3.56 -10.89
N THR A 240 -3.29 -2.87 -11.92
CA THR A 240 -3.10 -1.43 -11.92
C THR A 240 -4.08 -0.79 -12.91
N SER A 241 -4.33 0.50 -12.79
CA SER A 241 -5.21 1.27 -13.69
C SER A 241 -4.73 1.33 -15.14
N GLY A 242 -3.48 0.96 -15.42
CA GLY A 242 -2.94 0.86 -16.78
C GLY A 242 -3.38 -0.43 -17.48
N ARG A 243 -3.78 -0.33 -18.75
CA ARG A 243 -4.24 -1.47 -19.58
C ARG A 243 -3.22 -2.60 -19.57
N GLY A 244 -3.57 -3.71 -18.92
CA GLY A 244 -2.84 -4.99 -19.00
C GLY A 244 -1.54 -5.10 -18.21
N SER A 245 -1.14 -4.09 -17.42
CA SER A 245 0.05 -4.17 -16.58
C SER A 245 -0.32 -4.47 -15.13
N GLY A 246 -0.10 -5.70 -14.67
CA GLY A 246 -0.14 -6.03 -13.25
C GLY A 246 1.21 -5.72 -12.57
N VAL A 247 1.18 -5.31 -11.32
CA VAL A 247 2.36 -5.19 -10.46
C VAL A 247 2.36 -6.36 -9.48
N VAL A 248 3.48 -7.04 -9.35
CA VAL A 248 3.69 -7.96 -8.23
C VAL A 248 4.25 -7.15 -7.07
N GLY A 249 3.49 -7.05 -6.01
CA GLY A 249 3.84 -6.15 -4.92
C GLY A 249 2.88 -6.22 -3.75
N TYR A 250 2.77 -5.09 -3.07
CA TYR A 250 1.92 -4.86 -1.92
C TYR A 250 1.05 -3.65 -2.16
N ASN A 251 -0.07 -3.62 -1.47
CA ASN A 251 -0.98 -2.49 -1.44
C ASN A 251 -0.75 -1.72 -0.15
N VAL A 252 -0.31 -0.48 -0.27
CA VAL A 252 -0.10 0.41 0.86
C VAL A 252 -1.33 1.28 1.03
N GLN A 253 -1.99 1.15 2.16
CA GLN A 253 -3.12 1.94 2.58
C GLN A 253 -2.65 3.12 3.45
N VAL A 254 -3.22 4.30 3.26
CA VAL A 254 -2.96 5.47 4.09
C VAL A 254 -4.27 6.18 4.44
N ALA A 255 -4.32 6.72 5.65
CA ALA A 255 -5.27 7.74 6.05
C ALA A 255 -4.49 9.05 6.24
N VAL A 256 -4.86 10.08 5.51
CA VAL A 256 -4.16 11.35 5.40
C VAL A 256 -5.04 12.46 5.92
N ASP A 257 -4.52 13.27 6.83
CA ASP A 257 -5.18 14.47 7.32
C ASP A 257 -5.50 15.44 6.17
N THR A 258 -6.71 16.00 6.17
CA THR A 258 -7.20 16.83 5.06
C THR A 258 -6.65 18.25 5.07
N GLU A 259 -6.08 18.71 6.17
CA GLU A 259 -5.58 20.07 6.34
C GLU A 259 -4.09 20.18 6.02
N HIS A 260 -3.26 19.42 6.72
CA HIS A 260 -1.80 19.47 6.59
C HIS A 260 -1.21 18.36 5.71
N HIS A 261 -2.04 17.43 5.23
CA HIS A 261 -1.65 16.27 4.42
C HIS A 261 -0.64 15.36 5.12
N LEU A 262 -0.71 15.26 6.46
CA LEU A 262 0.07 14.31 7.24
C LEU A 262 -0.54 12.93 7.17
N ILE A 263 0.29 11.90 7.04
CA ILE A 263 -0.18 10.51 7.11
C ILE A 263 -0.40 10.16 8.58
N VAL A 264 -1.65 10.01 8.98
CA VAL A 264 -2.07 9.71 10.37
C VAL A 264 -1.97 8.22 10.66
N ALA A 265 -2.41 7.40 9.69
CA ALA A 265 -2.32 5.95 9.78
C ALA A 265 -1.90 5.35 8.44
N HIS A 266 -1.19 4.23 8.49
CA HIS A 266 -0.80 3.49 7.30
C HIS A 266 -0.74 2.01 7.57
N GLU A 267 -1.04 1.22 6.54
CA GLU A 267 -0.93 -0.24 6.59
C GLU A 267 -0.44 -0.79 5.25
N VAL A 268 0.31 -1.87 5.31
CA VAL A 268 0.73 -2.62 4.13
C VAL A 268 -0.03 -3.93 4.11
N THR A 269 -0.73 -4.17 3.01
CA THR A 269 -1.47 -5.42 2.80
C THR A 269 -1.07 -6.09 1.48
N ASN A 270 -1.26 -7.37 1.39
CA ASN A 270 -1.13 -8.12 0.14
C ASN A 270 -2.48 -8.31 -0.59
N SER A 271 -3.55 -7.70 -0.10
CA SER A 271 -4.83 -7.64 -0.80
C SER A 271 -4.75 -6.67 -1.98
N GLY A 272 -5.06 -7.13 -3.17
CA GLY A 272 -5.14 -6.29 -4.38
C GLY A 272 -6.38 -5.38 -4.43
N SER A 273 -7.37 -5.64 -3.57
CA SER A 273 -8.64 -4.90 -3.48
C SER A 273 -8.69 -4.01 -2.26
N ASP A 274 -9.19 -2.80 -2.43
CA ASP A 274 -9.34 -1.81 -1.35
C ASP A 274 -10.69 -1.96 -0.61
N ARG A 275 -11.56 -2.84 -1.10
CA ARG A 275 -12.97 -2.98 -0.70
C ARG A 275 -13.20 -3.32 0.77
N ALA A 276 -12.25 -4.02 1.40
CA ALA A 276 -12.30 -4.42 2.80
C ALA A 276 -11.27 -3.68 3.68
N GLN A 277 -10.84 -2.48 3.26
CA GLN A 277 -9.81 -1.73 3.95
C GLN A 277 -10.35 -0.44 4.62
N LEU A 278 -11.57 -0.01 4.30
CA LEU A 278 -12.11 1.27 4.76
C LEU A 278 -12.23 1.35 6.27
N ALA A 279 -12.94 0.40 6.88
CA ALA A 279 -13.22 0.42 8.31
C ALA A 279 -11.94 0.29 9.16
N ASN A 280 -11.03 -0.58 8.73
CA ASN A 280 -9.75 -0.76 9.41
C ASN A 280 -8.93 0.54 9.40
N MET A 281 -8.73 1.17 8.24
CA MET A 281 -7.97 2.40 8.12
C MET A 281 -8.61 3.57 8.85
N ALA A 282 -9.93 3.70 8.76
CA ALA A 282 -10.67 4.77 9.44
C ALA A 282 -10.64 4.64 10.97
N LYS A 283 -10.75 3.42 11.51
CA LYS A 283 -10.63 3.14 12.95
C LYS A 283 -9.22 3.46 13.45
N GLN A 284 -8.18 3.00 12.75
CA GLN A 284 -6.79 3.34 13.11
C GLN A 284 -6.57 4.86 13.12
N ALA A 285 -7.08 5.59 12.13
CA ALA A 285 -6.97 7.04 12.10
C ALA A 285 -7.70 7.70 13.27
N LYS A 286 -8.92 7.24 13.59
CA LYS A 286 -9.70 7.73 14.72
C LYS A 286 -8.97 7.55 16.05
N ASP A 287 -8.37 6.36 16.25
CA ASP A 287 -7.63 6.03 17.47
C ASP A 287 -6.38 6.90 17.62
N VAL A 288 -5.63 7.12 16.54
CA VAL A 288 -4.42 7.96 16.53
C VAL A 288 -4.76 9.42 16.78
N LEU A 289 -5.84 9.93 16.18
CA LEU A 289 -6.30 11.29 16.38
C LEU A 289 -6.95 11.49 17.77
N LYS A 290 -7.28 10.41 18.49
CA LYS A 290 -8.03 10.42 19.74
C LYS A 290 -9.36 11.18 19.62
N ALA A 291 -10.00 11.07 18.46
CA ALA A 291 -11.22 11.78 18.14
C ALA A 291 -12.46 10.99 18.59
N GLU A 292 -13.48 11.67 19.12
CA GLU A 292 -14.77 11.04 19.45
C GLU A 292 -15.54 10.66 18.18
N THR A 293 -15.46 11.51 17.16
CA THR A 293 -16.04 11.28 15.83
C THR A 293 -14.99 11.57 14.76
N LEU A 294 -15.10 10.91 13.61
CA LEU A 294 -14.18 11.10 12.49
C LEU A 294 -14.97 11.23 11.19
N GLU A 295 -14.56 12.16 10.34
CA GLU A 295 -14.96 12.19 8.93
C GLU A 295 -13.92 11.48 8.06
N ALA A 296 -14.35 10.53 7.24
CA ALA A 296 -13.48 9.80 6.32
C ALA A 296 -14.00 9.89 4.88
N VAL A 297 -13.12 10.31 3.98
CA VAL A 297 -13.43 10.41 2.55
C VAL A 297 -12.59 9.39 1.79
N ALA A 298 -13.24 8.54 0.98
CA ALA A 298 -12.56 7.50 0.21
C ALA A 298 -13.05 7.46 -1.24
N ASP A 299 -12.35 6.71 -2.09
CA ASP A 299 -12.79 6.53 -3.46
C ASP A 299 -13.81 5.39 -3.61
N ARG A 300 -14.33 5.24 -4.82
CA ARG A 300 -15.30 4.21 -5.20
C ARG A 300 -14.80 2.78 -4.97
N GLY A 301 -13.48 2.55 -4.96
CA GLY A 301 -12.87 1.23 -4.74
C GLY A 301 -13.12 0.67 -3.34
N TYR A 302 -13.35 1.55 -2.37
CA TYR A 302 -13.64 1.22 -0.98
C TYR A 302 -15.11 0.93 -0.69
N PHE A 303 -16.00 1.13 -1.67
CA PHE A 303 -17.44 1.00 -1.40
C PHE A 303 -17.82 -0.44 -1.06
N SER A 304 -18.15 -0.65 0.20
CA SER A 304 -18.70 -1.90 0.76
C SER A 304 -19.74 -1.54 1.82
N SER A 305 -20.94 -2.09 1.70
CA SER A 305 -22.02 -1.80 2.66
C SER A 305 -21.67 -2.24 4.09
N LEU A 306 -20.97 -3.36 4.25
CA LEU A 306 -20.53 -3.86 5.57
C LEU A 306 -19.43 -2.97 6.17
N GLU A 307 -18.50 -2.50 5.37
CA GLU A 307 -17.46 -1.56 5.83
C GLU A 307 -18.06 -0.21 6.24
N ILE A 308 -19.05 0.29 5.48
CA ILE A 308 -19.79 1.53 5.82
C ILE A 308 -20.53 1.36 7.14
N LEU A 309 -21.18 0.21 7.36
CA LEU A 309 -21.83 -0.11 8.64
C LEU A 309 -20.80 -0.13 9.79
N ALA A 310 -19.69 -0.83 9.61
CA ALA A 310 -18.63 -0.92 10.62
C ALA A 310 -17.98 0.44 10.96
N CYS A 311 -17.93 1.36 9.99
CA CYS A 311 -17.54 2.75 10.24
C CYS A 311 -18.59 3.50 11.06
N HIS A 312 -19.86 3.37 10.68
CA HIS A 312 -20.96 4.02 11.40
C HIS A 312 -21.03 3.58 12.87
N GLU A 313 -20.95 2.28 13.13
CA GLU A 313 -20.91 1.71 14.48
C GLU A 313 -19.72 2.20 15.32
N ALA A 314 -18.62 2.56 14.65
CA ALA A 314 -17.44 3.15 15.28
C ALA A 314 -17.53 4.69 15.42
N GLY A 315 -18.66 5.33 15.11
CA GLY A 315 -18.79 6.78 15.15
C GLY A 315 -17.98 7.49 14.06
N ILE A 316 -17.83 6.85 12.89
CA ILE A 316 -17.10 7.40 11.74
C ILE A 316 -18.08 7.70 10.61
N THR A 317 -18.12 8.94 10.19
CA THR A 317 -18.92 9.41 9.06
C THR A 317 -18.14 9.27 7.77
N VAL A 318 -18.61 8.43 6.85
CA VAL A 318 -17.90 8.19 5.58
C VAL A 318 -18.59 8.90 4.41
N THR A 319 -17.79 9.39 3.47
CA THR A 319 -18.24 9.98 2.20
C THR A 319 -17.46 9.33 1.06
N LEU A 320 -18.15 8.57 0.20
CA LEU A 320 -17.56 7.90 -0.95
C LEU A 320 -18.61 7.60 -2.02
N PRO A 321 -18.22 7.59 -3.32
CA PRO A 321 -19.16 7.35 -4.40
C PRO A 321 -19.51 5.86 -4.54
N LYS A 322 -20.81 5.60 -4.78
CA LYS A 322 -21.30 4.24 -5.07
C LYS A 322 -20.88 3.79 -6.46
N PRO A 323 -20.32 2.57 -6.63
CA PRO A 323 -20.05 2.03 -7.95
C PRO A 323 -21.34 1.76 -8.72
N GLN A 324 -21.36 2.15 -9.99
CA GLN A 324 -22.48 1.81 -10.89
C GLN A 324 -22.26 0.39 -11.43
N THR A 325 -22.82 -0.59 -10.75
CA THR A 325 -22.68 -2.02 -11.13
C THR A 325 -23.81 -2.55 -12.00
N SER A 326 -24.89 -1.79 -12.13
CA SER A 326 -26.05 -2.17 -12.95
C SER A 326 -25.91 -1.67 -14.39
N GLY A 327 -25.99 -2.57 -15.37
CA GLY A 327 -26.09 -2.26 -16.80
C GLY A 327 -27.43 -1.63 -17.21
N ALA A 328 -28.40 -1.52 -16.29
CA ALA A 328 -29.73 -1.00 -16.61
C ALA A 328 -29.67 0.40 -17.22
N LYS A 329 -28.83 1.29 -16.70
CA LYS A 329 -28.70 2.65 -17.21
C LYS A 329 -28.02 2.72 -18.58
N SER A 330 -27.02 1.87 -18.82
CA SER A 330 -26.39 1.75 -20.16
C SER A 330 -27.34 1.18 -21.20
N ASP A 331 -28.30 0.38 -20.77
CA ASP A 331 -29.34 -0.18 -21.64
C ASP A 331 -30.58 0.75 -21.76
N GLY A 332 -30.49 1.99 -21.28
CA GLY A 332 -31.61 2.96 -21.29
C GLY A 332 -32.75 2.61 -20.35
N ARG A 333 -32.53 1.76 -19.33
CA ARG A 333 -33.53 1.31 -18.38
C ARG A 333 -33.37 2.00 -17.01
N PHE A 334 -34.48 2.15 -16.28
CA PHE A 334 -34.48 2.69 -14.94
C PHE A 334 -33.58 1.89 -13.98
N GLY A 335 -32.73 2.57 -13.25
CA GLY A 335 -31.93 2.04 -12.16
C GLY A 335 -32.69 2.07 -10.82
N LYS A 336 -32.07 1.55 -9.74
CA LYS A 336 -32.68 1.58 -8.39
C LYS A 336 -32.95 3.02 -7.90
N GLN A 337 -32.11 3.97 -8.29
CA GLN A 337 -32.20 5.39 -7.92
C GLN A 337 -33.46 6.09 -8.48
N ASP A 338 -34.10 5.53 -9.51
CA ASP A 338 -35.32 6.07 -10.11
C ASP A 338 -36.58 5.63 -9.35
N PHE A 339 -36.41 4.82 -8.28
CA PHE A 339 -37.48 4.33 -7.41
C PHE A 339 -37.35 5.01 -6.05
N VAL A 340 -38.43 5.68 -5.60
CA VAL A 340 -38.48 6.44 -4.34
C VAL A 340 -38.98 5.52 -3.22
N TYR A 341 -38.22 5.37 -2.14
CA TYR A 341 -38.65 4.64 -0.96
C TYR A 341 -39.59 5.52 -0.12
N LEU A 342 -40.70 4.97 0.31
CA LEU A 342 -41.70 5.58 1.15
C LEU A 342 -41.66 4.90 2.53
N PRO A 343 -40.97 5.51 3.53
CA PRO A 343 -40.75 4.85 4.82
C PRO A 343 -42.07 4.55 5.59
N GLU A 344 -43.03 5.42 5.51
CA GLU A 344 -44.31 5.29 6.25
C GLU A 344 -45.16 4.13 5.73
N GLU A 345 -45.03 3.78 4.44
CA GLU A 345 -45.77 2.69 3.80
C GLU A 345 -44.93 1.41 3.66
N ASP A 346 -43.65 1.48 3.99
CA ASP A 346 -42.66 0.43 3.68
C ASP A 346 -42.79 -0.08 2.23
N ALA A 347 -42.81 0.84 1.29
CA ALA A 347 -43.01 0.59 -0.13
C ALA A 347 -42.05 1.41 -1.01
N TYR A 348 -41.86 1.01 -2.25
CA TYR A 348 -41.20 1.84 -3.26
C TYR A 348 -42.24 2.39 -4.25
N ARG A 349 -42.12 3.65 -4.59
CA ARG A 349 -42.87 4.23 -5.73
C ARG A 349 -41.98 4.16 -6.98
N CYS A 350 -42.50 3.54 -8.04
CA CYS A 350 -41.79 3.42 -9.31
C CYS A 350 -41.97 4.68 -10.21
N PRO A 351 -41.19 4.82 -11.30
CA PRO A 351 -41.32 5.93 -12.25
C PRO A 351 -42.68 6.06 -12.91
N ALA A 352 -43.47 4.97 -12.97
CA ALA A 352 -44.87 5.00 -13.45
C ALA A 352 -45.88 5.38 -12.36
N GLY A 353 -45.43 5.69 -11.13
CA GLY A 353 -46.31 6.05 -10.01
C GLY A 353 -46.87 4.88 -9.19
N GLU A 354 -46.64 3.62 -9.60
CA GLU A 354 -47.13 2.45 -8.91
C GLU A 354 -46.33 2.15 -7.64
N HIS A 355 -46.99 1.62 -6.60
CA HIS A 355 -46.36 1.20 -5.35
C HIS A 355 -45.91 -0.25 -5.44
N LEU A 356 -44.65 -0.50 -5.03
CA LEU A 356 -44.03 -1.79 -4.86
C LEU A 356 -44.03 -2.10 -3.35
N PRO A 357 -45.00 -2.82 -2.80
CA PRO A 357 -45.03 -3.14 -1.38
C PRO A 357 -43.94 -4.14 -1.02
N TYR A 358 -43.57 -4.20 0.28
CA TYR A 358 -42.77 -5.23 0.85
C TYR A 358 -43.38 -6.61 0.63
N ARG A 359 -42.56 -7.60 0.36
CA ARG A 359 -42.99 -8.98 0.12
C ARG A 359 -42.37 -9.97 1.08
N PHE A 360 -41.06 -10.02 1.19
CA PHE A 360 -40.36 -10.86 2.13
C PHE A 360 -38.93 -10.38 2.35
N THR A 361 -38.30 -10.91 3.38
CA THR A 361 -36.87 -10.70 3.69
C THR A 361 -36.13 -12.03 3.56
N ASN A 362 -34.95 -11.99 2.97
CA ASN A 362 -34.01 -13.11 2.94
C ASN A 362 -32.60 -12.66 3.30
N GLU A 363 -31.79 -13.59 3.77
CA GLU A 363 -30.37 -13.35 4.00
C GLU A 363 -29.57 -13.73 2.77
N GLU A 364 -28.69 -12.83 2.32
CA GLU A 364 -27.71 -13.05 1.25
C GLU A 364 -26.38 -12.37 1.63
N ASP A 365 -25.28 -13.10 1.56
CA ASP A 365 -23.93 -12.60 1.86
C ASP A 365 -23.84 -11.85 3.23
N GLY A 366 -24.50 -12.38 4.25
CA GLY A 366 -24.53 -11.79 5.60
C GLY A 366 -25.36 -10.51 5.72
N LYS A 367 -26.30 -10.27 4.80
CA LYS A 367 -27.19 -9.10 4.80
C LYS A 367 -28.64 -9.50 4.78
N MET A 368 -29.44 -8.87 5.61
CA MET A 368 -30.89 -9.00 5.57
C MET A 368 -31.43 -8.09 4.46
N LEU A 369 -31.94 -8.71 3.40
CA LEU A 369 -32.40 -8.05 2.19
C LEU A 369 -33.91 -8.12 2.07
N ARG A 370 -34.56 -6.96 2.11
CA ARG A 370 -36.00 -6.81 1.91
C ARG A 370 -36.30 -6.69 0.42
N ARG A 371 -37.33 -7.38 -0.03
CA ARG A 371 -37.73 -7.50 -1.44
C ARG A 371 -39.07 -6.81 -1.69
N TYR A 372 -39.12 -5.99 -2.74
CA TYR A 372 -40.28 -5.16 -3.11
C TYR A 372 -40.60 -5.34 -4.58
N TRP A 373 -41.87 -5.60 -4.91
CA TRP A 373 -42.35 -5.66 -6.28
C TRP A 373 -43.89 -5.56 -6.35
N THR A 374 -44.42 -5.31 -7.56
CA THR A 374 -45.83 -5.28 -7.86
C THR A 374 -46.16 -6.03 -9.16
N THR A 375 -47.33 -6.65 -9.23
CA THR A 375 -47.86 -7.32 -10.44
C THR A 375 -48.34 -6.32 -11.48
N ALA A 376 -48.60 -5.04 -11.13
CA ALA A 376 -48.94 -3.99 -12.05
C ALA A 376 -47.97 -3.78 -13.21
N CYS A 377 -46.70 -4.21 -13.05
CA CYS A 377 -45.66 -4.20 -14.08
C CYS A 377 -46.09 -4.91 -15.39
N GLN A 378 -46.96 -5.92 -15.31
CA GLN A 378 -47.41 -6.68 -16.50
C GLN A 378 -48.18 -5.82 -17.51
N LYS A 379 -48.87 -4.78 -17.03
CA LYS A 379 -49.72 -3.84 -17.86
C LYS A 379 -49.09 -2.45 -17.97
N CYS A 380 -47.86 -2.29 -17.49
CA CYS A 380 -47.22 -0.97 -17.42
C CYS A 380 -46.71 -0.52 -18.80
N SER A 381 -47.01 0.70 -19.21
CA SER A 381 -46.55 1.31 -20.46
C SER A 381 -45.03 1.55 -20.49
N LEU A 382 -44.39 1.73 -19.32
CA LEU A 382 -42.94 1.92 -19.17
C LEU A 382 -42.17 0.61 -18.96
N LYS A 383 -42.81 -0.54 -19.11
CA LYS A 383 -42.17 -1.86 -18.81
C LYS A 383 -40.88 -2.10 -19.59
N SER A 384 -40.85 -1.76 -20.87
CA SER A 384 -39.64 -1.94 -21.72
C SER A 384 -38.46 -1.09 -21.24
N GLN A 385 -38.69 0.07 -20.64
CA GLN A 385 -37.68 0.95 -20.04
C GLN A 385 -37.35 0.58 -18.58
N CYS A 386 -38.01 -0.44 -18.01
CA CYS A 386 -37.89 -0.78 -16.60
C CYS A 386 -37.28 -2.17 -16.38
N THR A 387 -37.84 -3.20 -17.02
CA THR A 387 -37.42 -4.59 -16.81
C THR A 387 -37.66 -5.48 -18.02
N THR A 388 -36.77 -6.45 -18.24
CA THR A 388 -36.93 -7.53 -19.23
C THR A 388 -37.73 -8.73 -18.65
N GLY A 389 -37.86 -8.78 -17.32
CA GLY A 389 -38.60 -9.83 -16.63
C GLY A 389 -40.10 -9.56 -16.52
N PRO A 390 -40.87 -10.46 -15.90
CA PRO A 390 -42.29 -10.27 -15.70
C PRO A 390 -42.61 -9.05 -14.84
N GLU A 391 -41.77 -8.75 -13.86
CA GLU A 391 -41.91 -7.64 -12.91
C GLU A 391 -40.58 -7.07 -12.49
N ARG A 392 -40.53 -5.80 -12.12
CA ARG A 392 -39.36 -5.15 -11.53
C ARG A 392 -39.29 -5.47 -10.05
N ARG A 393 -38.16 -6.03 -9.60
CA ARG A 393 -37.89 -6.30 -8.19
C ARG A 393 -36.84 -5.32 -7.68
N ILE A 394 -37.12 -4.67 -6.55
CA ILE A 394 -36.21 -3.79 -5.84
C ILE A 394 -35.77 -4.48 -4.55
N THR A 395 -34.49 -4.45 -4.30
CA THR A 395 -33.90 -4.97 -3.08
C THR A 395 -33.47 -3.83 -2.19
N ARG A 396 -33.83 -3.86 -0.92
CA ARG A 396 -33.39 -2.91 0.11
C ARG A 396 -32.69 -3.67 1.23
N TRP A 397 -31.47 -3.27 1.55
CA TRP A 397 -30.79 -3.77 2.72
C TRP A 397 -31.40 -3.13 3.98
N GLU A 398 -31.41 -3.83 5.11
CA GLU A 398 -31.98 -3.30 6.38
C GLU A 398 -31.32 -1.96 6.80
N HIS A 399 -30.00 -1.82 6.54
CA HIS A 399 -29.22 -0.61 6.78
C HIS A 399 -29.06 0.28 5.52
N GLU A 400 -29.96 0.18 4.52
CA GLU A 400 -29.87 0.99 3.29
C GLU A 400 -29.85 2.49 3.58
N HIS A 401 -30.51 2.94 4.66
CA HIS A 401 -30.51 4.35 5.08
C HIS A 401 -29.11 4.92 5.29
N LEU A 402 -28.12 4.09 5.71
CA LEU A 402 -26.73 4.51 5.83
C LEU A 402 -26.11 4.79 4.47
N LEU A 403 -26.42 3.95 3.47
CA LEU A 403 -25.94 4.15 2.09
C LEU A 403 -26.59 5.36 1.43
N GLU A 404 -27.86 5.61 1.73
CA GLU A 404 -28.57 6.80 1.29
C GLU A 404 -27.98 8.07 1.91
N ALA A 405 -27.65 8.05 3.21
CA ALA A 405 -26.95 9.14 3.89
C ALA A 405 -25.55 9.42 3.31
N VAL A 406 -24.80 8.37 2.91
CA VAL A 406 -23.51 8.53 2.20
C VAL A 406 -23.71 9.26 0.87
N GLN A 407 -24.75 8.90 0.10
CA GLN A 407 -25.07 9.57 -1.17
C GLN A 407 -25.47 11.01 -0.96
N GLN A 408 -26.33 11.30 0.03
CA GLN A 408 -26.77 12.67 0.36
C GLN A 408 -25.57 13.56 0.72
N ARG A 409 -24.61 13.06 1.52
CA ARG A 409 -23.39 13.82 1.84
C ARG A 409 -22.56 14.13 0.59
N LEU A 410 -22.43 13.16 -0.31
CA LEU A 410 -21.71 13.35 -1.57
C LEU A 410 -22.42 14.40 -2.46
N ASP A 411 -23.74 14.35 -2.55
CA ASP A 411 -24.55 15.30 -3.33
C ASP A 411 -24.49 16.72 -2.72
N SER A 412 -24.43 16.81 -1.39
CA SER A 412 -24.32 18.10 -0.66
C SER A 412 -22.91 18.71 -0.75
N ASN A 413 -21.88 17.88 -0.95
CA ASN A 413 -20.49 18.34 -1.09
C ASN A 413 -19.85 17.80 -2.38
N PRO A 414 -20.12 18.40 -3.55
CA PRO A 414 -19.53 17.96 -4.83
C PRO A 414 -17.99 18.05 -4.88
N GLN A 415 -17.39 18.86 -4.00
CA GLN A 415 -15.93 19.04 -3.93
C GLN A 415 -15.22 17.96 -3.12
N ALA A 416 -15.93 17.14 -2.35
CA ALA A 416 -15.34 16.13 -1.48
C ALA A 416 -14.38 15.18 -2.23
N MET A 417 -14.73 14.75 -3.44
CA MET A 417 -13.90 13.86 -4.24
C MET A 417 -12.67 14.56 -4.83
N ARG A 418 -12.76 15.86 -5.09
CA ARG A 418 -11.61 16.67 -5.51
C ARG A 418 -10.64 16.88 -4.35
N GLN A 419 -11.15 17.32 -3.21
CA GLN A 419 -10.38 17.49 -1.98
C GLN A 419 -9.67 16.18 -1.59
N ARG A 420 -10.41 15.06 -1.57
CA ARG A 420 -9.83 13.73 -1.32
C ARG A 420 -8.64 13.45 -2.24
N ARG A 421 -8.79 13.68 -3.55
CA ARG A 421 -7.73 13.43 -4.52
C ARG A 421 -6.49 14.27 -4.23
N GLU A 422 -6.65 15.56 -4.03
CA GLU A 422 -5.57 16.49 -3.71
C GLU A 422 -4.84 16.08 -2.43
N THR A 423 -5.58 15.67 -1.40
CA THR A 423 -5.03 15.22 -0.12
C THR A 423 -4.15 13.97 -0.27
N VAL A 424 -4.63 12.92 -0.94
CA VAL A 424 -3.92 11.62 -0.98
C VAL A 424 -2.89 11.53 -2.11
N GLU A 425 -3.03 12.30 -3.18
CA GLU A 425 -2.01 12.34 -4.24
C GLU A 425 -0.72 12.99 -3.76
N HIS A 426 -0.80 13.92 -2.82
CA HIS A 426 0.36 14.61 -2.27
C HIS A 426 1.36 13.65 -1.60
N PRO A 427 1.00 12.81 -0.60
CA PRO A 427 1.94 11.88 0.01
C PRO A 427 2.43 10.80 -0.95
N PHE A 428 1.56 10.16 -1.73
CA PHE A 428 1.98 9.12 -2.67
C PHE A 428 2.87 9.69 -3.79
N GLY A 429 2.55 10.86 -4.31
CA GLY A 429 3.37 11.56 -5.30
C GLY A 429 4.74 11.91 -4.74
N THR A 430 4.81 12.45 -3.53
CA THR A 430 6.06 12.81 -2.85
C THR A 430 6.90 11.57 -2.57
N MET A 431 6.34 10.53 -1.94
CA MET A 431 7.07 9.30 -1.64
C MET A 431 7.63 8.63 -2.91
N LYS A 432 6.82 8.50 -3.97
CA LYS A 432 7.25 7.83 -5.21
C LYS A 432 8.19 8.68 -6.05
N ALA A 433 7.87 9.94 -6.30
CA ALA A 433 8.63 10.79 -7.23
C ALA A 433 9.83 11.45 -6.56
N ARG A 434 9.64 12.01 -5.34
CA ARG A 434 10.70 12.78 -4.67
C ARG A 434 11.56 11.92 -3.75
N MET A 435 10.97 10.97 -3.01
CA MET A 435 11.72 10.14 -2.05
C MET A 435 12.18 8.80 -2.64
N GLY A 436 11.78 8.47 -3.88
CA GLY A 436 12.23 7.28 -4.60
C GLY A 436 11.66 5.96 -4.08
N ALA A 437 10.61 5.99 -3.25
CA ALA A 437 9.94 4.82 -2.72
C ALA A 437 9.01 4.17 -3.77
N THR A 438 9.56 3.66 -4.85
CA THR A 438 8.81 3.02 -5.94
C THR A 438 8.70 1.50 -5.79
N HIS A 439 9.60 0.90 -5.04
CA HIS A 439 9.68 -0.54 -4.78
C HIS A 439 10.31 -0.78 -3.41
N PHE A 440 9.98 -1.92 -2.82
CA PHE A 440 10.57 -2.33 -1.55
C PHE A 440 11.94 -2.98 -1.75
N LEU A 441 12.79 -2.85 -0.73
CA LEU A 441 14.10 -3.49 -0.66
C LEU A 441 14.07 -4.75 0.22
N THR A 442 13.02 -4.90 1.03
CA THR A 442 12.79 -6.04 1.92
C THR A 442 11.72 -6.98 1.36
N LYS A 443 11.66 -8.20 1.91
CA LYS A 443 10.68 -9.23 1.58
C LYS A 443 9.87 -9.58 2.81
N THR A 444 8.70 -10.12 2.62
CA THR A 444 7.70 -10.49 3.60
C THR A 444 6.97 -9.30 4.21
N LEU A 445 5.69 -9.50 4.47
CA LEU A 445 4.78 -8.43 4.89
C LEU A 445 5.27 -7.65 6.13
N PRO A 446 5.76 -8.29 7.22
CA PRO A 446 6.22 -7.55 8.40
C PRO A 446 7.42 -6.62 8.12
N LYS A 447 8.37 -7.06 7.29
CA LYS A 447 9.57 -6.28 6.95
C LYS A 447 9.25 -5.15 5.98
N VAL A 448 8.34 -5.41 5.04
CA VAL A 448 7.84 -4.39 4.11
C VAL A 448 7.04 -3.32 4.86
N ALA A 449 6.27 -3.72 5.88
CA ALA A 449 5.56 -2.77 6.74
C ALA A 449 6.53 -1.87 7.54
N ALA A 450 7.64 -2.41 8.04
CA ALA A 450 8.69 -1.62 8.70
C ALA A 450 9.39 -0.65 7.73
N GLU A 451 9.65 -1.09 6.51
CA GLU A 451 10.22 -0.25 5.46
C GLU A 451 9.29 0.89 5.06
N MET A 452 7.99 0.61 4.97
CA MET A 452 6.99 1.65 4.70
C MET A 452 6.86 2.64 5.85
N ALA A 453 6.93 2.19 7.11
CA ALA A 453 6.90 3.08 8.27
C ALA A 453 8.04 4.11 8.22
N LEU A 454 9.25 3.73 7.83
CA LEU A 454 10.36 4.67 7.63
C LEU A 454 10.07 5.68 6.49
N SER A 455 9.44 5.24 5.40
CA SER A 455 9.04 6.13 4.31
C SER A 455 7.97 7.14 4.74
N VAL A 456 6.99 6.69 5.54
CA VAL A 456 5.93 7.54 6.11
C VAL A 456 6.51 8.54 7.12
N LEU A 457 7.40 8.08 8.01
CA LEU A 457 8.08 8.95 8.97
C LEU A 457 8.87 10.06 8.26
N ALA A 458 9.67 9.69 7.26
CA ALA A 458 10.45 10.66 6.49
C ALA A 458 9.56 11.66 5.74
N TYR A 459 8.44 11.18 5.18
CA TYR A 459 7.44 12.06 4.56
C TYR A 459 6.86 13.05 5.58
N ASN A 460 6.39 12.57 6.72
CA ASN A 460 5.78 13.40 7.76
C ASN A 460 6.79 14.39 8.34
N LEU A 461 8.03 13.96 8.63
CA LEU A 461 9.11 14.85 9.07
C LEU A 461 9.35 15.98 8.08
N THR A 462 9.51 15.65 6.79
CA THR A 462 9.69 16.65 5.73
C THR A 462 8.51 17.63 5.69
N ARG A 463 7.28 17.09 5.82
CA ARG A 463 6.07 17.91 5.76
C ARG A 463 6.00 18.87 6.95
N VAL A 464 6.25 18.39 8.16
CA VAL A 464 6.22 19.22 9.38
C VAL A 464 7.33 20.26 9.36
N MET A 465 8.55 19.92 8.97
CA MET A 465 9.64 20.90 8.80
C MET A 465 9.25 22.03 7.82
N ASN A 466 8.51 21.71 6.76
CA ASN A 466 8.04 22.71 5.80
C ASN A 466 6.89 23.58 6.34
N ILE A 467 6.08 23.07 7.27
CA ILE A 467 4.95 23.81 7.85
C ILE A 467 5.41 24.73 8.96
N VAL A 468 6.14 24.21 9.94
CA VAL A 468 6.50 24.95 11.16
C VAL A 468 7.94 25.47 11.17
N GLY A 469 8.80 24.92 10.31
CA GLY A 469 10.24 25.21 10.31
C GLY A 469 11.04 24.30 11.26
N ILE A 470 12.35 24.29 11.09
CA ILE A 470 13.28 23.40 11.82
C ILE A 470 13.39 23.76 13.29
N LYS A 471 13.69 25.02 13.60
CA LYS A 471 13.89 25.48 15.01
C LYS A 471 12.63 25.30 15.88
N PRO A 472 11.42 25.69 15.42
CA PRO A 472 10.20 25.43 16.20
C PRO A 472 9.90 23.94 16.39
N LEU A 473 10.18 23.10 15.38
CA LEU A 473 10.00 21.65 15.51
C LEU A 473 10.95 21.06 16.57
N MET A 474 12.24 21.43 16.55
CA MET A 474 13.19 20.99 17.58
C MET A 474 12.77 21.44 18.98
N ALA A 475 12.28 22.67 19.13
CA ALA A 475 11.79 23.17 20.41
C ALA A 475 10.56 22.37 20.90
N ALA A 476 9.64 22.02 20.00
CA ALA A 476 8.47 21.21 20.35
C ALA A 476 8.82 19.75 20.71
N ILE A 477 9.88 19.19 20.12
CA ILE A 477 10.37 17.84 20.47
C ILE A 477 11.02 17.84 21.87
N ALA A 478 11.72 18.94 22.23
CA ALA A 478 12.43 19.05 23.48
C ALA A 478 11.54 19.46 24.68
N ALA A 479 10.30 19.88 24.43
CA ALA A 479 9.33 20.29 25.46
C ALA A 479 8.61 19.10 26.07
#